data_c45cb6841795befbf24115f8c970d649
#
_entry.id   c45cb6841795befbf24115f8c970d649
#
_cell.length_a   1.000
_cell.length_b   1.000
_cell.length_c   1.000
_cell.angle_alpha   90.00
_cell.angle_beta   90.00
_cell.angle_gamma   90.00
#
_symmetry.space_group_name_H-M   'P 1'
#
loop_
_entity.id
_entity.type
_entity.pdbx_description
1 polymer ?
#
loop_
_entity_poly.entity_id
_entity_poly.type
_entity_poly.pdbx_seq_one_letter_code
_entity_poly.pdbx_strand_id
1 'polypeptide(L)'
;MKILLPIDGSELSLHEARFALRLVSEGLQASFLLVNVQEPASLYEMVSAPDPAILASVSQGAGEHALQPALALLRNAGMRCETAVVTGDPAHAVVDLIEEHGCDMVIMGTRGTGALLSVLQGSVTQSLMHDSPVPVLLVKPPEEAPGQTDAE
;
A
#
# COMPACT_ATOMS: atom_id res chain seq x y z
N MET A 1 2.00 3.03 18.46
CA MET A 1 0.96 2.58 17.50
C MET A 1 1.64 2.09 16.23
N LYS A 2 1.18 1.00 15.67
CA LYS A 2 1.71 0.47 14.41
C LYS A 2 0.69 0.70 13.29
N ILE A 3 1.11 1.35 12.22
CA ILE A 3 0.25 1.74 11.10
C ILE A 3 0.65 0.97 9.85
N LEU A 4 -0.33 0.32 9.22
CA LEU A 4 -0.13 -0.38 7.96
C LEU A 4 -0.39 0.59 6.80
N LEU A 5 0.56 0.63 5.86
CA LEU A 5 0.48 1.45 4.65
C LEU A 5 0.53 0.53 3.43
N PRO A 6 -0.58 0.33 2.71
CA PRO A 6 -0.55 -0.35 1.41
C PRO A 6 0.11 0.56 0.39
N ILE A 7 1.16 0.09 -0.26
CA ILE A 7 1.98 0.88 -1.19
C ILE A 7 2.03 0.17 -2.54
N ASP A 8 1.69 0.89 -3.62
CA ASP A 8 1.73 0.35 -4.98
C ASP A 8 2.85 0.93 -5.85
N GLY A 9 3.68 1.81 -5.28
CA GLY A 9 4.77 2.45 -6.00
C GLY A 9 4.39 3.73 -6.75
N SER A 10 3.12 4.12 -6.73
CA SER A 10 2.66 5.34 -7.39
C SER A 10 2.96 6.60 -6.57
N GLU A 11 2.81 7.77 -7.21
CA GLU A 11 2.90 9.05 -6.51
C GLU A 11 1.84 9.19 -5.42
N LEU A 12 0.69 8.56 -5.60
CA LEU A 12 -0.36 8.57 -4.57
C LEU A 12 0.05 7.79 -3.33
N SER A 13 0.80 6.70 -3.49
CA SER A 13 1.38 5.99 -2.36
C SER A 13 2.36 6.86 -1.59
N LEU A 14 3.18 7.65 -2.30
CA LEU A 14 4.08 8.61 -1.65
C LEU A 14 3.30 9.70 -0.91
N HIS A 15 2.22 10.20 -1.50
CA HIS A 15 1.37 11.17 -0.85
C HIS A 15 0.77 10.63 0.45
N GLU A 16 0.34 9.38 0.43
CA GLU A 16 -0.15 8.66 1.59
C GLU A 16 0.93 8.60 2.70
N ALA A 17 2.16 8.24 2.33
CA ALA A 17 3.28 8.20 3.27
C ALA A 17 3.61 9.59 3.82
N ARG A 18 3.56 10.63 2.99
CA ARG A 18 3.77 12.01 3.43
C ARG A 18 2.68 12.44 4.42
N PHE A 19 1.44 12.05 4.18
CA PHE A 19 0.35 12.34 5.11
C PHE A 19 0.58 11.64 6.46
N ALA A 20 1.03 10.39 6.45
CA ALA A 20 1.37 9.67 7.66
C ALA A 20 2.47 10.40 8.45
N LEU A 21 3.50 10.93 7.77
CA LEU A 21 4.54 11.73 8.40
C LEU A 21 4.00 13.04 8.97
N ARG A 22 3.01 13.64 8.32
CA ARG A 22 2.36 14.83 8.86
C ARG A 22 1.69 14.53 10.20
N LEU A 23 1.00 13.40 10.31
CA LEU A 23 0.39 12.99 11.57
C LEU A 23 1.45 12.82 12.66
N VAL A 24 2.60 12.25 12.32
CA VAL A 24 3.72 12.12 13.26
C VAL A 24 4.23 13.50 13.68
N SER A 25 4.35 14.43 12.75
CA SER A 25 4.80 15.80 13.07
C SER A 25 3.83 16.54 13.97
N GLU A 26 2.55 16.16 13.93
CA GLU A 26 1.50 16.74 14.81
C GLU A 26 1.40 16.02 16.16
N GLY A 27 2.26 15.05 16.40
CA GLY A 27 2.36 14.39 17.70
C GLY A 27 2.02 12.91 17.75
N LEU A 28 1.63 12.31 16.63
CA LEU A 28 1.33 10.88 16.62
C LEU A 28 2.62 10.07 16.76
N GLN A 29 2.65 9.17 17.73
CA GLN A 29 3.77 8.25 17.90
C GLN A 29 3.45 6.95 17.17
N ALA A 30 4.20 6.64 16.12
CA ALA A 30 3.91 5.51 15.26
C ALA A 30 5.17 4.84 14.69
N SER A 31 5.04 3.55 14.42
CA SER A 31 5.91 2.81 13.52
C SER A 31 5.06 2.32 12.35
N PHE A 32 5.71 1.90 11.28
CA PHE A 32 5.00 1.61 10.03
C PHE A 32 5.30 0.22 9.49
N LEU A 33 4.26 -0.41 8.93
CA LEU A 33 4.39 -1.61 8.12
C LEU A 33 3.97 -1.25 6.70
N LEU A 34 4.92 -1.23 5.77
CA LEU A 34 4.65 -0.96 4.35
C LEU A 34 4.38 -2.28 3.65
N VAL A 35 3.27 -2.34 2.96
CA VAL A 35 2.79 -3.58 2.35
C VAL A 35 2.57 -3.36 0.85
N ASN A 36 3.12 -4.26 0.04
CA ASN A 36 2.76 -4.36 -1.36
C ASN A 36 2.03 -5.69 -1.59
N VAL A 37 0.85 -5.62 -2.18
CA VAL A 37 0.07 -6.80 -2.53
C VAL A 37 0.18 -7.01 -4.04
N GLN A 38 0.78 -8.12 -4.43
CA GLN A 38 0.89 -8.53 -5.83
C GLN A 38 -0.32 -9.36 -6.22
N GLU A 39 -0.81 -9.18 -7.43
CA GLU A 39 -1.86 -10.02 -7.96
C GLU A 39 -1.32 -11.42 -8.22
N PRO A 40 -2.14 -12.46 -8.01
CA PRO A 40 -1.74 -13.83 -8.38
C PRO A 40 -1.38 -13.90 -9.86
N ALA A 41 -0.40 -14.74 -10.19
CA ALA A 41 -0.02 -14.95 -11.58
C ALA A 41 -1.23 -15.41 -12.40
N SER A 42 -1.38 -14.85 -13.60
CA SER A 42 -2.43 -15.27 -14.51
C SER A 42 -2.19 -16.71 -14.96
N LEU A 43 -3.27 -17.37 -15.42
CA LEU A 43 -3.14 -18.72 -15.95
C LEU A 43 -2.14 -18.78 -17.09
N TYR A 44 -2.11 -17.76 -17.94
CA TYR A 44 -1.15 -17.66 -19.03
C TYR A 44 0.29 -17.61 -18.52
N GLU A 45 0.55 -16.80 -17.50
CA GLU A 45 1.88 -16.69 -16.90
C GLU A 45 2.31 -18.01 -16.25
N MET A 46 1.38 -18.70 -15.59
CA MET A 46 1.67 -19.98 -14.96
C MET A 46 2.02 -21.06 -15.99
N VAL A 47 1.33 -21.06 -17.13
CA VAL A 47 1.59 -22.01 -18.22
C VAL A 47 2.85 -21.65 -18.99
N SER A 48 3.12 -20.38 -19.18
CA SER A 48 4.26 -19.91 -19.96
C SER A 48 5.57 -19.91 -19.19
N ALA A 49 5.51 -19.85 -17.86
CA ALA A 49 6.70 -19.79 -17.04
C ALA A 49 7.34 -21.16 -16.91
N PRO A 50 8.65 -21.26 -17.14
CA PRO A 50 9.36 -22.53 -17.01
C PRO A 50 9.51 -22.99 -15.57
N ASP A 51 9.42 -22.07 -14.60
CA ASP A 51 9.65 -22.37 -13.18
C ASP A 51 8.81 -21.44 -12.30
N PRO A 52 7.90 -21.99 -11.47
CA PRO A 52 7.13 -21.18 -10.51
C PRO A 52 8.00 -20.39 -9.53
N ALA A 53 9.17 -20.89 -9.18
CA ALA A 53 10.08 -20.18 -8.30
C ALA A 53 10.62 -18.89 -8.92
N ILE A 54 10.80 -18.88 -10.24
CA ILE A 54 11.20 -17.67 -10.98
C ILE A 54 10.09 -16.63 -10.94
N LEU A 55 8.84 -17.06 -11.16
CA LEU A 55 7.69 -16.15 -11.07
C LEU A 55 7.57 -15.54 -9.67
N ALA A 56 7.70 -16.34 -8.63
CA ALA A 56 7.65 -15.86 -7.26
C ALA A 56 8.76 -14.86 -6.97
N SER A 57 9.98 -15.12 -7.46
CA SER A 57 11.12 -14.23 -7.30
C SER A 57 10.91 -12.89 -8.00
N VAL A 58 10.37 -12.90 -9.22
CA VAL A 58 10.07 -11.68 -9.98
C VAL A 58 8.99 -10.86 -9.28
N SER A 59 7.94 -11.51 -8.81
CA SER A 59 6.85 -10.85 -8.09
C SER A 59 7.35 -10.23 -6.78
N GLN A 60 8.17 -10.95 -6.03
CA GLN A 60 8.78 -10.44 -4.80
C GLN A 60 9.64 -9.22 -5.08
N GLY A 61 10.50 -9.27 -6.11
CA GLY A 61 11.35 -8.16 -6.50
C GLY A 61 10.57 -6.93 -6.95
N ALA A 62 9.49 -7.14 -7.70
CA ALA A 62 8.62 -6.04 -8.13
C ALA A 62 7.96 -5.36 -6.93
N GLY A 63 7.49 -6.15 -5.96
CA GLY A 63 6.89 -5.62 -4.74
C GLY A 63 7.90 -4.83 -3.90
N GLU A 64 9.10 -5.35 -3.73
CA GLU A 64 10.15 -4.66 -3.01
C GLU A 64 10.54 -3.34 -3.69
N HIS A 65 10.60 -3.34 -5.02
CA HIS A 65 10.87 -2.13 -5.78
C HIS A 65 9.77 -1.09 -5.60
N ALA A 66 8.52 -1.50 -5.59
CA ALA A 66 7.38 -0.61 -5.38
C ALA A 66 7.41 0.06 -4.00
N LEU A 67 7.94 -0.63 -3.00
CA LEU A 67 8.02 -0.10 -1.63
C LEU A 67 9.14 0.93 -1.43
N GLN A 68 10.18 0.92 -2.26
CA GLN A 68 11.40 1.68 -2.02
C GLN A 68 11.21 3.18 -1.83
N PRO A 69 10.46 3.91 -2.68
CA PRO A 69 10.33 5.35 -2.49
C PRO A 69 9.68 5.73 -1.16
N ALA A 70 8.59 5.06 -0.78
CA ALA A 70 7.91 5.32 0.47
C ALA A 70 8.77 4.90 1.68
N LEU A 71 9.45 3.76 1.57
CA LEU A 71 10.34 3.28 2.62
C LEU A 71 11.49 4.26 2.86
N ALA A 72 12.11 4.77 1.79
CA ALA A 72 13.18 5.76 1.90
C ALA A 72 12.67 7.04 2.56
N LEU A 73 11.50 7.50 2.15
CA LEU A 73 10.89 8.70 2.72
C LEU A 73 10.70 8.58 4.24
N LEU A 74 10.14 7.47 4.68
CA LEU A 74 9.86 7.25 6.11
C LEU A 74 11.15 7.03 6.91
N ARG A 75 12.09 6.25 6.39
CA ARG A 75 13.37 6.00 7.07
C ARG A 75 14.20 7.27 7.19
N ASN A 76 14.22 8.09 6.14
CA ASN A 76 14.94 9.37 6.19
C ASN A 76 14.36 10.33 7.21
N ALA A 77 13.07 10.17 7.53
CA ALA A 77 12.43 10.93 8.59
C ALA A 77 12.62 10.31 9.99
N GLY A 78 13.41 9.25 10.10
CA GLY A 78 13.70 8.60 11.37
C GLY A 78 12.64 7.62 11.84
N MET A 79 11.72 7.22 10.97
CA MET A 79 10.64 6.31 11.35
C MET A 79 11.11 4.86 11.34
N ARG A 80 10.57 4.07 12.29
CA ARG A 80 10.78 2.62 12.31
C ARG A 80 9.81 1.99 11.32
N CYS A 81 10.35 1.21 10.38
CA CYS A 81 9.59 0.60 9.29
C CYS A 81 9.87 -0.88 9.14
N GLU A 82 8.80 -1.65 8.96
CA GLU A 82 8.85 -3.03 8.51
C GLU A 82 8.24 -3.08 7.11
N THR A 83 8.54 -4.10 6.34
CA THR A 83 8.00 -4.27 5.00
C THR A 83 7.45 -5.68 4.82
N ALA A 84 6.43 -5.82 3.97
CA ALA A 84 5.89 -7.10 3.56
C ALA A 84 5.48 -7.04 2.10
N VAL A 85 5.82 -8.07 1.35
CA VAL A 85 5.35 -8.27 -0.02
C VAL A 85 4.57 -9.59 -0.02
N VAL A 86 3.31 -9.52 -0.39
CA VAL A 86 2.42 -10.70 -0.39
C VAL A 86 1.69 -10.78 -1.71
N THR A 87 1.21 -11.99 -2.03
CA THR A 87 0.43 -12.25 -3.23
C THR A 87 -0.95 -12.75 -2.80
N GLY A 88 -2.00 -12.23 -3.41
CA GLY A 88 -3.35 -12.67 -3.11
C GLY A 88 -4.40 -11.60 -3.32
N ASP A 89 -5.56 -11.84 -2.73
CA ASP A 89 -6.65 -10.86 -2.72
C ASP A 89 -6.28 -9.69 -1.80
N PRO A 90 -6.33 -8.45 -2.32
CA PRO A 90 -5.84 -7.30 -1.55
C PRO A 90 -6.51 -7.09 -0.20
N ALA A 91 -7.84 -7.19 -0.14
CA ALA A 91 -8.54 -6.97 1.12
C ALA A 91 -8.20 -8.03 2.17
N HIS A 92 -8.21 -9.30 1.78
CA HIS A 92 -7.86 -10.40 2.67
C HIS A 92 -6.40 -10.31 3.11
N ALA A 93 -5.50 -10.01 2.20
CA ALA A 93 -4.08 -9.89 2.51
C ALA A 93 -3.81 -8.80 3.55
N VAL A 94 -4.46 -7.66 3.40
CA VAL A 94 -4.31 -6.56 4.36
C VAL A 94 -4.85 -6.95 5.72
N VAL A 95 -6.03 -7.56 5.79
CA VAL A 95 -6.62 -8.00 7.07
C VAL A 95 -5.71 -9.01 7.76
N ASP A 96 -5.20 -9.99 7.02
CA ASP A 96 -4.27 -10.98 7.58
C ASP A 96 -3.02 -10.33 8.15
N LEU A 97 -2.45 -9.37 7.45
CA LEU A 97 -1.25 -8.67 7.90
C LEU A 97 -1.52 -7.77 9.11
N ILE A 98 -2.69 -7.15 9.19
CA ILE A 98 -3.10 -6.40 10.39
C ILE A 98 -3.05 -7.31 11.62
N GLU A 99 -3.64 -8.49 11.51
CA GLU A 99 -3.70 -9.44 12.61
C GLU A 99 -2.32 -10.03 12.93
N GLU A 100 -1.58 -10.42 11.90
CA GLU A 100 -0.26 -11.04 12.05
C GLU A 100 0.75 -10.10 12.69
N HIS A 101 0.75 -8.83 12.30
CA HIS A 101 1.71 -7.84 12.80
C HIS A 101 1.19 -6.98 13.95
N GLY A 102 -0.06 -7.13 14.33
CA GLY A 102 -0.64 -6.35 15.42
C GLY A 102 -0.75 -4.87 15.08
N CYS A 103 -1.20 -4.54 13.87
CA CYS A 103 -1.37 -3.16 13.44
C CYS A 103 -2.58 -2.52 14.12
N ASP A 104 -2.49 -1.23 14.39
CA ASP A 104 -3.52 -0.47 15.09
C ASP A 104 -4.39 0.35 14.16
N MET A 105 -3.93 0.61 12.95
CA MET A 105 -4.64 1.42 11.96
C MET A 105 -4.09 1.14 10.56
N VAL A 106 -4.93 1.40 9.56
CA VAL A 106 -4.51 1.40 8.15
C VAL A 106 -4.65 2.83 7.63
N ILE A 107 -3.64 3.33 6.92
CA ILE A 107 -3.73 4.58 6.16
C ILE A 107 -3.52 4.21 4.70
N MET A 108 -4.48 4.52 3.84
CA MET A 108 -4.40 4.22 2.43
C MET A 108 -4.97 5.35 1.59
N GLY A 109 -4.53 5.44 0.34
CA GLY A 109 -5.05 6.44 -0.59
C GLY A 109 -6.42 6.05 -1.14
N THR A 110 -7.12 7.02 -1.70
CA THR A 110 -8.41 6.77 -2.35
C THR A 110 -8.27 6.39 -3.82
N ARG A 111 -7.03 6.38 -4.35
CA ARG A 111 -6.72 5.92 -5.72
C ARG A 111 -5.41 5.16 -5.69
N GLY A 112 -5.26 4.23 -6.61
CA GLY A 112 -4.04 3.44 -6.74
C GLY A 112 -3.92 2.83 -8.12
N THR A 113 -2.99 1.90 -8.29
CA THR A 113 -2.77 1.15 -9.53
C THR A 113 -2.81 -0.34 -9.25
N GLY A 114 -3.07 -1.13 -10.29
CA GLY A 114 -3.10 -2.59 -10.18
C GLY A 114 -4.08 -3.08 -9.13
N ALA A 115 -3.63 -3.97 -8.27
CA ALA A 115 -4.46 -4.55 -7.22
C ALA A 115 -4.99 -3.50 -6.25
N LEU A 116 -4.20 -2.47 -5.94
CA LEU A 116 -4.63 -1.40 -5.04
C LEU A 116 -5.71 -0.53 -5.66
N LEU A 117 -5.70 -0.34 -6.98
CA LEU A 117 -6.80 0.35 -7.65
C LEU A 117 -8.13 -0.37 -7.41
N SER A 118 -8.14 -1.69 -7.47
CA SER A 118 -9.32 -2.47 -7.16
C SER A 118 -9.77 -2.33 -5.72
N VAL A 119 -8.82 -2.23 -4.79
CA VAL A 119 -9.12 -1.99 -3.37
C VAL A 119 -9.82 -0.64 -3.19
N LEU A 120 -9.40 0.37 -3.94
CA LEU A 120 -9.87 1.74 -3.76
C LEU A 120 -11.18 2.04 -4.47
N GLN A 121 -11.71 1.12 -5.27
CA GLN A 121 -12.94 1.34 -6.03
C GLN A 121 -13.92 0.19 -5.84
N GLY A 122 -15.08 0.47 -5.28
CA GLY A 122 -16.20 -0.47 -5.21
C GLY A 122 -16.13 -1.47 -4.07
N SER A 123 -16.46 -2.73 -4.37
CA SER A 123 -16.73 -3.75 -3.36
C SER A 123 -15.51 -4.14 -2.51
N VAL A 124 -14.30 -4.08 -3.08
CA VAL A 124 -13.09 -4.47 -2.36
C VAL A 124 -12.77 -3.44 -1.26
N THR A 125 -12.88 -2.16 -1.58
CA THR A 125 -12.73 -1.09 -0.57
C THR A 125 -13.75 -1.25 0.53
N GLN A 126 -15.00 -1.50 0.18
CA GLN A 126 -16.06 -1.72 1.15
C GLN A 126 -15.79 -2.96 2.00
N SER A 127 -15.31 -4.04 1.40
CA SER A 127 -14.97 -5.25 2.14
C SER A 127 -13.86 -4.97 3.15
N LEU A 128 -12.82 -4.26 2.76
CA LEU A 128 -11.73 -3.92 3.68
C LEU A 128 -12.23 -3.04 4.83
N MET A 129 -13.03 -2.02 4.52
CA MET A 129 -13.58 -1.15 5.55
C MET A 129 -14.52 -1.88 6.50
N HIS A 130 -15.25 -2.88 5.99
CA HIS A 130 -16.15 -3.69 6.80
C HIS A 130 -15.40 -4.72 7.63
N ASP A 131 -14.43 -5.39 7.03
CA ASP A 131 -13.75 -6.54 7.65
C ASP A 131 -12.53 -6.16 8.48
N SER A 132 -12.02 -4.95 8.31
CA SER A 132 -10.83 -4.54 9.06
C SER A 132 -11.13 -4.47 10.56
N PRO A 133 -10.31 -5.15 11.38
CA PRO A 133 -10.47 -5.07 12.84
C PRO A 133 -9.99 -3.74 13.43
N VAL A 134 -9.42 -2.86 12.60
CA VAL A 134 -8.84 -1.58 13.03
C VAL A 134 -9.37 -0.45 12.14
N PRO A 135 -9.29 0.82 12.61
CA PRO A 135 -9.69 1.96 11.77
C PRO A 135 -8.91 2.03 10.46
N VAL A 136 -9.61 2.46 9.41
CA VAL A 136 -9.04 2.70 8.09
C VAL A 136 -9.18 4.18 7.77
N LEU A 137 -8.05 4.87 7.59
CA LEU A 137 -8.02 6.27 7.21
C LEU A 137 -7.77 6.36 5.71
N LEU A 138 -8.66 7.04 4.99
CA LEU A 138 -8.53 7.25 3.56
C LEU A 138 -7.94 8.63 3.28
N VAL A 139 -6.81 8.67 2.57
CA VAL A 139 -6.14 9.91 2.19
C VAL A 139 -6.53 10.24 0.76
N LYS A 140 -7.08 11.42 0.55
CA LYS A 140 -7.45 11.89 -0.79
C LYS A 140 -6.20 12.38 -1.53
N PRO A 141 -6.17 12.27 -2.88
CA PRO A 141 -5.06 12.83 -3.64
C PRO A 141 -4.98 14.35 -3.40
N PRO A 142 -3.78 14.95 -3.55
CA PRO A 142 -3.65 16.39 -3.38
C PRO A 142 -4.53 17.12 -4.40
N GLU A 143 -5.09 18.27 -4.00
CA GLU A 143 -5.85 19.10 -4.91
C GLU A 143 -4.92 19.68 -5.96
N GLU A 144 -5.40 19.73 -7.21
CA GLU A 144 -4.65 20.39 -8.26
C GLU A 144 -4.59 21.89 -7.98
N ALA A 145 -3.42 22.47 -8.16
CA ALA A 145 -3.27 23.90 -7.97
C ALA A 145 -4.13 24.66 -8.97
N PRO A 146 -4.80 25.74 -8.55
CA PRO A 146 -5.55 26.58 -9.50
C PRO A 146 -4.66 27.07 -10.62
N GLY A 147 -5.09 26.89 -11.86
CA GLY A 147 -4.34 27.32 -13.03
C GLY A 147 -3.53 26.23 -13.73
N GLN A 148 -3.46 25.04 -13.18
CA GLN A 148 -2.78 23.92 -13.85
C GLN A 148 -3.69 23.18 -14.83
N THR A 149 -4.97 23.51 -14.84
CA THR A 149 -5.93 22.79 -15.63
C THR A 149 -6.02 23.27 -17.06
N ASP A 150 -5.41 24.36 -17.38
CA ASP A 150 -5.65 24.95 -18.65
C ASP A 150 -4.51 25.04 -19.52
N ALA A 151 -3.81 24.01 -19.63
CA ALA A 151 -2.69 24.09 -20.47
C ALA A 151 -3.05 24.19 -21.91
N GLU A 152 -4.08 24.54 -22.29
CA GLU A 152 -4.34 24.69 -23.59
C GLU A 152 -4.03 25.56 -24.30
#